data_93f766326046d63b113ad7370996a9c5
#
_entry.id   93f766326046d63b113ad7370996a9c5
#
_cell.length_a   1.000
_cell.length_b   1.000
_cell.length_c   1.000
_cell.angle_alpha   90.00
_cell.angle_beta   90.00
_cell.angle_gamma   90.00
#
_symmetry.space_group_name_H-M   'P 1'
#
loop_
_entity.id
_entity.type
_entity.pdbx_description
1 polymer ?
#
loop_
_entity_poly.entity_id
_entity_poly.type
_entity_poly.pdbx_seq_one_letter_code
_entity_poly.pdbx_strand_id
1 'polypeptide(L)'
;MNVLAVIPARENSKRIPNKTLRLVNNHPLIYYVIKNALESKYISMIIVTTNSKEIEILCNQLGVECLIRNPALCTDDTTLDAVVYDVVRRCECDYVVTLQPTSPLLKVDSLDRAIEKMMADKLDTLISVVNYPRLRWIKDETGVVPTYKERVNSQYLRPHYQETGAFIISKKNVTTELTRIGEKVDLFEVSKEEAITIDTFQDLALASFILSQKKIAIYVNGNNQIGMGHIYRSLELADEFYCKPDMYFDITQTSRCVFGETNHELIPVKGVSELLEVVKKKKYDVFINDVLSTSSQYMLQLKENMPETKIVNFEDCGEGSYLADLVINALYQDAHASNVKIGEKYYIAPKMFMLYEPITIRTVVKDVLITFGGADPQNYSEKILEIIANDIERYGKYNFHVVLGRAKKNIEEILKFNRFANIDIMYDIHDMPAVMSRCDIAITSRGRTCYELAMMGIPAIAMAQNRREETHGFANHENGFNYLGLKPSTAIIKANLDLYLNSSKAERQALQNVLLSKDLRNGRERVMHLINSL
;
A
#
# COMPACT_ATOMS: atom_id res chain seq x y z
N MET A 1 -25.52 -28.78 -21.05
CA MET A 1 -26.02 -28.10 -19.84
C MET A 1 -25.93 -26.61 -20.12
N ASN A 2 -27.06 -25.94 -20.06
CA ASN A 2 -27.20 -24.56 -20.46
C ASN A 2 -27.44 -23.68 -19.25
N VAL A 3 -26.54 -22.72 -19.00
CA VAL A 3 -26.64 -21.76 -17.92
C VAL A 3 -26.96 -20.38 -18.51
N LEU A 4 -28.10 -19.83 -18.13
CA LEU A 4 -28.57 -18.52 -18.56
C LEU A 4 -28.25 -17.47 -17.49
N ALA A 5 -27.51 -16.43 -17.83
CA ALA A 5 -27.41 -15.23 -17.02
C ALA A 5 -28.53 -14.23 -17.37
N VAL A 6 -29.32 -13.83 -16.40
CA VAL A 6 -30.30 -12.77 -16.51
C VAL A 6 -29.84 -11.54 -15.75
N ILE A 7 -29.70 -10.42 -16.45
CA ILE A 7 -29.24 -9.13 -15.89
C ILE A 7 -30.40 -8.13 -15.97
N PRO A 8 -31.18 -7.94 -14.89
CA PRO A 8 -32.29 -7.01 -14.87
C PRO A 8 -31.80 -5.56 -14.64
N ALA A 9 -31.99 -4.72 -15.63
CA ALA A 9 -31.57 -3.33 -15.61
C ALA A 9 -32.74 -2.41 -16.02
N ARG A 10 -33.23 -1.58 -15.10
CA ARG A 10 -34.28 -0.59 -15.41
C ARG A 10 -33.68 0.79 -15.56
N GLU A 11 -34.29 1.64 -16.38
CA GLU A 11 -33.88 3.02 -16.65
C GLU A 11 -33.91 3.88 -15.40
N ASN A 12 -35.03 3.89 -14.67
CA ASN A 12 -35.24 4.81 -13.55
C ASN A 12 -34.83 4.19 -12.21
N SER A 13 -33.90 4.85 -11.52
CA SER A 13 -33.53 4.54 -10.15
C SER A 13 -33.78 5.77 -9.26
N LYS A 14 -34.58 5.61 -8.20
CA LYS A 14 -34.96 6.71 -7.31
C LYS A 14 -33.82 7.24 -6.44
N ARG A 15 -32.95 6.35 -5.94
CA ARG A 15 -31.88 6.69 -5.00
C ARG A 15 -30.64 7.30 -5.68
N ILE A 16 -30.28 6.79 -6.84
CA ILE A 16 -29.18 7.31 -7.67
C ILE A 16 -29.72 7.44 -9.10
N PRO A 17 -29.88 8.65 -9.65
CA PRO A 17 -30.35 8.83 -11.01
C PRO A 17 -29.45 8.12 -12.03
N ASN A 18 -30.07 7.41 -12.98
CA ASN A 18 -29.40 6.63 -14.03
C ASN A 18 -28.32 5.66 -13.50
N LYS A 19 -28.59 5.05 -12.34
CA LYS A 19 -27.61 4.23 -11.59
C LYS A 19 -26.83 3.25 -12.46
N THR A 20 -27.52 2.47 -13.29
CA THR A 20 -26.95 1.40 -14.13
C THR A 20 -26.00 1.89 -15.23
N LEU A 21 -26.20 3.14 -15.70
CA LEU A 21 -25.38 3.78 -16.73
C LEU A 21 -24.34 4.75 -16.15
N ARG A 22 -24.35 4.98 -14.83
CA ARG A 22 -23.37 5.86 -14.20
C ARG A 22 -21.97 5.30 -14.34
N LEU A 23 -21.04 6.17 -14.73
CA LEU A 23 -19.65 5.76 -14.95
C LEU A 23 -18.94 5.53 -13.61
N VAL A 24 -18.29 4.40 -13.53
CA VAL A 24 -17.39 3.98 -12.47
C VAL A 24 -16.10 3.55 -13.16
N ASN A 25 -14.99 4.20 -12.85
CA ASN A 25 -13.70 3.93 -13.49
C ASN A 25 -13.81 3.85 -15.04
N ASN A 26 -14.44 4.86 -15.64
CA ASN A 26 -14.68 5.05 -17.08
C ASN A 26 -15.63 4.04 -17.77
N HIS A 27 -16.27 3.14 -17.03
CA HIS A 27 -17.26 2.21 -17.58
C HIS A 27 -18.63 2.38 -16.90
N PRO A 28 -19.76 2.22 -17.63
CA PRO A 28 -21.07 2.17 -17.02
C PRO A 28 -21.17 1.04 -15.98
N LEU A 29 -21.87 1.27 -14.89
CA LEU A 29 -21.97 0.30 -13.78
C LEU A 29 -22.38 -1.11 -14.24
N ILE A 30 -23.33 -1.21 -15.15
CA ILE A 30 -23.80 -2.49 -15.71
C ILE A 30 -22.71 -3.24 -16.51
N TYR A 31 -21.72 -2.54 -17.05
CA TYR A 31 -20.61 -3.13 -17.80
C TYR A 31 -19.88 -4.21 -17.00
N TYR A 32 -19.61 -3.97 -15.72
CA TYR A 32 -18.88 -4.91 -14.87
C TYR A 32 -19.57 -6.27 -14.74
N VAL A 33 -20.88 -6.25 -14.58
CA VAL A 33 -21.67 -7.46 -14.42
C VAL A 33 -21.81 -8.21 -15.75
N ILE A 34 -22.00 -7.50 -16.87
CA ILE A 34 -21.98 -8.09 -18.20
C ILE A 34 -20.64 -8.73 -18.49
N LYS A 35 -19.53 -8.04 -18.19
CA LYS A 35 -18.18 -8.55 -18.39
C LYS A 35 -17.94 -9.83 -17.58
N ASN A 36 -18.34 -9.87 -16.31
CA ASN A 36 -18.24 -11.07 -15.49
C ASN A 36 -19.01 -12.25 -16.08
N ALA A 37 -20.21 -12.01 -16.63
CA ALA A 37 -20.98 -13.04 -17.28
C ALA A 37 -20.32 -13.55 -18.58
N LEU A 38 -19.71 -12.66 -19.39
CA LEU A 38 -18.96 -13.01 -20.59
C LEU A 38 -17.67 -13.79 -20.31
N GLU A 39 -16.99 -13.50 -19.20
CA GLU A 39 -15.74 -14.15 -18.82
C GLU A 39 -15.94 -15.48 -18.07
N SER A 40 -17.17 -15.79 -17.62
CA SER A 40 -17.49 -17.04 -16.92
C SER A 40 -17.36 -18.25 -17.84
N LYS A 41 -16.75 -19.32 -17.33
CA LYS A 41 -16.59 -20.59 -18.05
C LYS A 41 -17.89 -21.40 -18.22
N TYR A 42 -18.91 -21.07 -17.44
CA TYR A 42 -20.15 -21.87 -17.34
C TYR A 42 -21.34 -21.20 -17.97
N ILE A 43 -21.37 -19.88 -18.09
CA ILE A 43 -22.51 -19.16 -18.67
C ILE A 43 -22.49 -19.33 -20.19
N SER A 44 -23.57 -19.90 -20.72
CA SER A 44 -23.72 -20.16 -22.14
C SER A 44 -24.59 -19.14 -22.87
N MET A 45 -25.42 -18.38 -22.13
CA MET A 45 -26.33 -17.38 -22.67
C MET A 45 -26.46 -16.21 -21.71
N ILE A 46 -26.43 -14.97 -22.21
CA ILE A 46 -26.56 -13.75 -21.41
C ILE A 46 -27.70 -12.91 -21.98
N ILE A 47 -28.68 -12.60 -21.15
CA ILE A 47 -29.80 -11.72 -21.52
C ILE A 47 -29.89 -10.56 -20.53
N VAL A 48 -29.73 -9.35 -21.04
CA VAL A 48 -30.04 -8.13 -20.31
C VAL A 48 -31.49 -7.74 -20.56
N THR A 49 -32.30 -7.65 -19.51
CA THR A 49 -33.70 -7.20 -19.69
C THR A 49 -33.85 -5.75 -19.21
N THR A 50 -34.26 -4.86 -20.11
CA THR A 50 -34.32 -3.42 -19.86
C THR A 50 -35.45 -2.72 -20.60
N ASN A 51 -35.76 -1.49 -20.15
CA ASN A 51 -36.61 -0.52 -20.86
C ASN A 51 -35.79 0.73 -21.31
N SER A 52 -34.47 0.69 -21.20
CA SER A 52 -33.59 1.81 -21.61
C SER A 52 -32.97 1.54 -22.98
N LYS A 53 -33.05 2.52 -23.86
CA LYS A 53 -32.46 2.47 -25.20
C LYS A 53 -30.93 2.51 -25.13
N GLU A 54 -30.36 3.26 -24.16
CA GLU A 54 -28.91 3.37 -23.94
C GLU A 54 -28.32 2.03 -23.51
N ILE A 55 -29.03 1.27 -22.65
CA ILE A 55 -28.61 -0.07 -22.24
C ILE A 55 -28.67 -1.03 -23.41
N GLU A 56 -29.70 -0.96 -24.27
CA GLU A 56 -29.80 -1.76 -25.50
C GLU A 56 -28.59 -1.50 -26.42
N ILE A 57 -28.21 -0.22 -26.61
CA ILE A 57 -27.03 0.14 -27.42
C ILE A 57 -25.76 -0.47 -26.82
N LEU A 58 -25.58 -0.36 -25.48
CA LEU A 58 -24.43 -0.95 -24.79
C LEU A 58 -24.38 -2.48 -24.97
N CYS A 59 -25.52 -3.17 -24.85
CA CYS A 59 -25.61 -4.62 -25.06
C CYS A 59 -25.16 -5.01 -26.49
N ASN A 60 -25.60 -4.25 -27.48
CA ASN A 60 -25.19 -4.47 -28.88
C ASN A 60 -23.68 -4.28 -29.08
N GLN A 61 -23.09 -3.28 -28.41
CA GLN A 61 -21.64 -3.05 -28.47
C GLN A 61 -20.84 -4.17 -27.79
N LEU A 62 -21.39 -4.76 -26.71
CA LEU A 62 -20.76 -5.85 -25.98
C LEU A 62 -21.07 -7.24 -26.53
N GLY A 63 -21.94 -7.34 -27.57
CA GLY A 63 -22.32 -8.59 -28.19
C GLY A 63 -23.21 -9.49 -27.33
N VAL A 64 -24.02 -8.90 -26.41
CA VAL A 64 -24.95 -9.64 -25.55
C VAL A 64 -26.39 -9.37 -25.95
N GLU A 65 -27.27 -10.39 -25.74
CA GLU A 65 -28.69 -10.27 -26.07
C GLU A 65 -29.39 -9.27 -25.13
N CYS A 66 -30.23 -8.42 -25.71
CA CYS A 66 -31.06 -7.46 -24.99
C CYS A 66 -32.53 -7.73 -25.22
N LEU A 67 -33.26 -8.02 -24.14
CA LEU A 67 -34.73 -8.18 -24.17
C LEU A 67 -35.36 -6.87 -23.69
N ILE A 68 -36.10 -6.21 -24.60
CA ILE A 68 -36.89 -5.04 -24.22
C ILE A 68 -38.04 -5.50 -23.33
N ARG A 69 -38.03 -4.99 -22.10
CA ARG A 69 -38.98 -5.38 -21.05
C ARG A 69 -40.38 -4.82 -21.32
N ASN A 70 -41.40 -5.65 -21.09
CA ASN A 70 -42.77 -5.19 -21.12
C ASN A 70 -42.98 -4.03 -20.13
N PRO A 71 -43.62 -2.91 -20.55
CA PRO A 71 -43.88 -1.78 -19.66
C PRO A 71 -44.58 -2.14 -18.34
N ALA A 72 -45.46 -3.16 -18.35
CA ALA A 72 -46.13 -3.66 -17.15
C ALA A 72 -45.17 -4.23 -16.10
N LEU A 73 -43.95 -4.67 -16.51
CA LEU A 73 -42.91 -5.18 -15.65
C LEU A 73 -41.87 -4.10 -15.27
N CYS A 74 -42.11 -2.83 -15.59
CA CYS A 74 -41.21 -1.72 -15.30
C CYS A 74 -41.63 -0.88 -14.09
N THR A 75 -42.68 -1.25 -13.39
CA THR A 75 -43.23 -0.54 -12.23
C THR A 75 -42.37 -0.79 -10.97
N ASP A 76 -42.53 0.06 -9.95
CA ASP A 76 -41.81 -0.10 -8.67
C ASP A 76 -42.33 -1.30 -7.87
N ASP A 77 -43.57 -1.72 -8.08
CA ASP A 77 -44.21 -2.85 -7.39
C ASP A 77 -43.89 -4.21 -8.04
N THR A 78 -43.28 -4.20 -9.22
CA THR A 78 -42.88 -5.42 -9.91
C THR A 78 -41.72 -6.09 -9.17
N THR A 79 -41.94 -7.37 -8.79
CA THR A 79 -40.90 -8.17 -8.13
C THR A 79 -39.79 -8.54 -9.11
N LEU A 80 -38.57 -8.73 -8.57
CA LEU A 80 -37.46 -9.21 -9.38
C LEU A 80 -37.72 -10.63 -9.93
N ASP A 81 -38.48 -11.44 -9.20
CA ASP A 81 -38.89 -12.79 -9.62
C ASP A 81 -39.72 -12.76 -10.89
N ALA A 82 -40.72 -11.90 -10.97
CA ALA A 82 -41.55 -11.72 -12.17
C ALA A 82 -40.73 -11.26 -13.39
N VAL A 83 -39.78 -10.35 -13.19
CA VAL A 83 -38.87 -9.87 -14.25
C VAL A 83 -37.97 -11.00 -14.78
N VAL A 84 -37.39 -11.78 -13.88
CA VAL A 84 -36.52 -12.91 -14.25
C VAL A 84 -37.32 -14.00 -14.93
N TYR A 85 -38.52 -14.33 -14.42
CA TYR A 85 -39.38 -15.32 -15.00
C TYR A 85 -39.83 -14.98 -16.44
N ASP A 86 -40.11 -13.70 -16.75
CA ASP A 86 -40.45 -13.27 -18.11
C ASP A 86 -39.35 -13.59 -19.12
N VAL A 87 -38.07 -13.54 -18.72
CA VAL A 87 -36.95 -13.96 -19.55
C VAL A 87 -36.86 -15.48 -19.64
N VAL A 88 -36.87 -16.15 -18.49
CA VAL A 88 -36.62 -17.60 -18.38
C VAL A 88 -37.66 -18.45 -19.14
N ARG A 89 -38.94 -18.05 -19.16
CA ARG A 89 -39.99 -18.76 -19.88
C ARG A 89 -39.80 -18.78 -21.41
N ARG A 90 -38.94 -17.89 -21.93
CA ARG A 90 -38.65 -17.75 -23.37
C ARG A 90 -37.37 -18.49 -23.79
N CYS A 91 -36.59 -19.02 -22.83
CA CYS A 91 -35.28 -19.60 -23.08
C CYS A 91 -35.20 -21.06 -22.69
N GLU A 92 -34.41 -21.82 -23.43
CA GLU A 92 -34.04 -23.17 -23.06
C GLU A 92 -32.76 -23.16 -22.22
N CYS A 93 -32.89 -23.42 -20.91
CA CYS A 93 -31.76 -23.48 -19.97
C CYS A 93 -32.05 -24.49 -18.86
N ASP A 94 -30.98 -24.95 -18.20
CA ASP A 94 -31.07 -25.83 -17.03
C ASP A 94 -31.00 -25.00 -15.73
N TYR A 95 -30.15 -23.99 -15.73
CA TYR A 95 -29.91 -23.10 -14.60
C TYR A 95 -30.02 -21.62 -15.01
N VAL A 96 -30.46 -20.81 -14.08
CA VAL A 96 -30.63 -19.37 -14.23
C VAL A 96 -29.77 -18.68 -13.19
N VAL A 97 -28.84 -17.82 -13.61
CA VAL A 97 -28.05 -16.95 -12.76
C VAL A 97 -28.59 -15.54 -12.87
N THR A 98 -29.23 -15.04 -11.83
CA THR A 98 -29.64 -13.63 -11.78
C THR A 98 -28.46 -12.80 -11.25
N LEU A 99 -27.98 -11.87 -12.06
CA LEU A 99 -26.88 -10.95 -11.72
C LEU A 99 -27.40 -9.52 -11.62
N GLN A 100 -27.19 -8.86 -10.48
CA GLN A 100 -27.65 -7.47 -10.32
C GLN A 100 -26.58 -6.46 -10.74
N PRO A 101 -26.92 -5.47 -11.59
CA PRO A 101 -25.99 -4.41 -12.01
C PRO A 101 -25.39 -3.60 -10.86
N THR A 102 -26.01 -3.66 -9.70
CA THR A 102 -25.57 -2.95 -8.47
C THR A 102 -24.41 -3.61 -7.75
N SER A 103 -23.91 -4.76 -8.20
CA SER A 103 -22.82 -5.50 -7.58
C SER A 103 -21.60 -5.60 -8.51
N PRO A 104 -20.92 -4.48 -8.82
CA PRO A 104 -19.84 -4.43 -9.81
C PRO A 104 -18.53 -5.09 -9.32
N LEU A 105 -18.42 -5.39 -8.03
CA LEU A 105 -17.22 -5.95 -7.42
C LEU A 105 -17.21 -7.48 -7.36
N LEU A 106 -18.27 -8.14 -7.84
CA LEU A 106 -18.32 -9.60 -7.96
C LEU A 106 -17.17 -10.07 -8.87
N LYS A 107 -16.44 -11.10 -8.43
CA LYS A 107 -15.34 -11.71 -9.20
C LYS A 107 -15.83 -12.89 -10.01
N VAL A 108 -15.30 -13.06 -11.22
CA VAL A 108 -15.62 -14.19 -12.12
C VAL A 108 -15.33 -15.53 -11.45
N ASP A 109 -14.20 -15.64 -10.73
CA ASP A 109 -13.82 -16.86 -10.00
C ASP A 109 -14.86 -17.25 -8.93
N SER A 110 -15.41 -16.28 -8.19
CA SER A 110 -16.46 -16.54 -7.21
C SER A 110 -17.76 -16.98 -7.87
N LEU A 111 -18.11 -16.38 -9.00
CA LEU A 111 -19.28 -16.76 -9.79
C LEU A 111 -19.13 -18.19 -10.34
N ASP A 112 -17.99 -18.52 -10.94
CA ASP A 112 -17.71 -19.86 -11.48
C ASP A 112 -17.76 -20.94 -10.40
N ARG A 113 -17.11 -20.72 -9.24
CA ARG A 113 -17.16 -21.63 -8.09
C ARG A 113 -18.58 -21.81 -7.53
N ALA A 114 -19.39 -20.75 -7.55
CA ALA A 114 -20.77 -20.84 -7.12
C ALA A 114 -21.59 -21.72 -8.08
N ILE A 115 -21.40 -21.56 -9.39
CA ILE A 115 -22.06 -22.41 -10.40
C ILE A 115 -21.60 -23.87 -10.25
N GLU A 116 -20.31 -24.14 -10.06
CA GLU A 116 -19.76 -25.46 -9.78
C GLU A 116 -20.44 -26.11 -8.55
N LYS A 117 -20.51 -25.37 -7.42
CA LYS A 117 -21.16 -25.83 -6.20
C LYS A 117 -22.64 -26.16 -6.42
N MET A 118 -23.37 -25.27 -7.11
CA MET A 118 -24.78 -25.46 -7.44
C MET A 118 -25.01 -26.80 -8.14
N MET A 119 -24.12 -27.14 -9.07
CA MET A 119 -24.18 -28.36 -9.85
C MET A 119 -23.78 -29.61 -9.04
N ALA A 120 -22.66 -29.56 -8.38
CA ALA A 120 -22.10 -30.66 -7.60
C ALA A 120 -23.04 -31.12 -6.49
N ASP A 121 -23.62 -30.17 -5.78
CA ASP A 121 -24.53 -30.43 -4.65
C ASP A 121 -25.99 -30.66 -5.10
N LYS A 122 -26.29 -30.52 -6.41
CA LYS A 122 -27.61 -30.67 -7.01
C LYS A 122 -28.68 -29.84 -6.29
N LEU A 123 -28.33 -28.58 -5.99
CA LEU A 123 -29.19 -27.63 -5.28
C LEU A 123 -30.34 -27.17 -6.19
N ASP A 124 -31.44 -26.70 -5.60
CA ASP A 124 -32.50 -26.01 -6.32
C ASP A 124 -32.21 -24.52 -6.42
N THR A 125 -31.59 -23.96 -5.36
CA THR A 125 -31.19 -22.55 -5.32
C THR A 125 -29.91 -22.38 -4.51
N LEU A 126 -29.01 -21.50 -5.00
CA LEU A 126 -27.81 -21.05 -4.31
C LEU A 126 -27.81 -19.53 -4.24
N ILE A 127 -27.66 -18.98 -3.03
CA ILE A 127 -27.79 -17.55 -2.77
C ILE A 127 -26.44 -16.99 -2.35
N SER A 128 -26.01 -15.89 -2.98
CA SER A 128 -24.80 -15.16 -2.56
C SER A 128 -25.03 -14.42 -1.24
N VAL A 129 -24.15 -14.64 -0.27
CA VAL A 129 -24.24 -14.05 1.06
C VAL A 129 -22.89 -13.54 1.53
N VAL A 130 -22.92 -12.63 2.50
CA VAL A 130 -21.76 -12.23 3.27
C VAL A 130 -21.96 -12.54 4.74
N ASN A 131 -20.91 -13.05 5.39
CA ASN A 131 -20.94 -13.28 6.82
C ASN A 131 -20.63 -11.98 7.55
N TYR A 132 -21.64 -11.45 8.27
CA TYR A 132 -21.58 -10.18 8.99
C TYR A 132 -21.93 -10.39 10.47
N PRO A 133 -21.04 -11.01 11.27
CA PRO A 133 -21.26 -11.24 12.69
C PRO A 133 -21.17 -9.91 13.45
N ARG A 134 -22.33 -9.38 13.83
CA ARG A 134 -22.47 -8.14 14.61
C ARG A 134 -23.45 -8.32 15.75
N LEU A 135 -23.21 -7.61 16.85
CA LEU A 135 -24.18 -7.48 17.92
C LEU A 135 -25.36 -6.64 17.43
N ARG A 136 -26.55 -7.26 17.33
CA ARG A 136 -27.77 -6.63 16.80
C ARG A 136 -28.81 -6.49 17.91
N TRP A 137 -29.67 -5.51 17.73
CA TRP A 137 -30.82 -5.25 18.60
C TRP A 137 -32.07 -5.18 17.73
N ILE A 138 -33.16 -5.68 18.23
CA ILE A 138 -34.48 -5.53 17.62
C ILE A 138 -35.39 -4.76 18.57
N LYS A 139 -36.32 -4.01 18.00
CA LYS A 139 -37.40 -3.37 18.74
C LYS A 139 -38.70 -4.05 18.34
N ASP A 140 -39.36 -4.65 19.29
CA ASP A 140 -40.66 -5.28 19.15
C ASP A 140 -41.68 -4.70 20.13
N GLU A 141 -42.83 -5.33 20.27
CA GLU A 141 -43.91 -4.92 21.17
C GLU A 141 -43.48 -4.97 22.66
N THR A 142 -42.48 -5.77 23.01
CA THR A 142 -41.94 -5.92 24.39
C THR A 142 -40.84 -4.90 24.70
N GLY A 143 -40.34 -4.17 23.69
CA GLY A 143 -39.29 -3.16 23.83
C GLY A 143 -38.06 -3.42 22.96
N VAL A 144 -36.88 -3.04 23.50
CA VAL A 144 -35.59 -3.20 22.80
C VAL A 144 -34.85 -4.40 23.35
N VAL A 145 -34.64 -5.43 22.54
CA VAL A 145 -34.00 -6.69 22.95
C VAL A 145 -32.79 -7.04 22.09
N PRO A 146 -31.70 -7.60 22.67
CA PRO A 146 -30.57 -8.08 21.89
C PRO A 146 -30.89 -9.38 21.15
N THR A 147 -30.33 -9.54 19.95
CA THR A 147 -30.45 -10.80 19.18
C THR A 147 -29.39 -11.85 19.60
N TYR A 148 -28.54 -11.52 20.56
CA TYR A 148 -27.45 -12.38 21.06
C TYR A 148 -27.70 -12.76 22.52
N LYS A 149 -27.20 -13.95 22.91
CA LYS A 149 -27.31 -14.44 24.30
C LYS A 149 -26.21 -13.88 25.21
N GLU A 150 -24.97 -13.80 24.66
CA GLU A 150 -23.80 -13.31 25.37
C GLU A 150 -23.10 -12.24 24.55
N ARG A 151 -22.58 -11.22 25.22
CA ARG A 151 -21.81 -10.14 24.59
C ARG A 151 -20.34 -10.54 24.53
N VAL A 152 -19.93 -11.10 23.39
CA VAL A 152 -18.57 -11.53 23.10
C VAL A 152 -17.94 -10.67 22.00
N ASN A 153 -16.62 -10.74 21.83
CA ASN A 153 -15.93 -10.09 20.72
C ASN A 153 -16.42 -10.63 19.38
N SER A 154 -16.38 -9.79 18.35
CA SER A 154 -16.95 -10.10 17.02
C SER A 154 -16.44 -11.40 16.40
N GLN A 155 -15.20 -11.79 16.69
CA GLN A 155 -14.58 -13.04 16.22
C GLN A 155 -15.20 -14.31 16.83
N TYR A 156 -15.93 -14.20 17.96
CA TYR A 156 -16.59 -15.33 18.64
C TYR A 156 -18.12 -15.34 18.44
N LEU A 157 -18.65 -14.35 17.69
CA LEU A 157 -20.06 -14.34 17.34
C LEU A 157 -20.38 -15.47 16.36
N ARG A 158 -21.56 -16.04 16.47
CA ARG A 158 -22.05 -17.02 15.47
C ARG A 158 -22.11 -16.38 14.08
N PRO A 159 -21.85 -17.14 13.01
CA PRO A 159 -22.03 -16.67 11.66
C PRO A 159 -23.43 -16.07 11.44
N HIS A 160 -23.50 -14.94 10.79
CA HIS A 160 -24.75 -14.26 10.47
C HIS A 160 -24.71 -13.83 9.01
N TYR A 161 -25.42 -14.56 8.18
CA TYR A 161 -25.41 -14.37 6.75
C TYR A 161 -26.46 -13.36 6.30
N GLN A 162 -26.03 -12.43 5.45
CA GLN A 162 -26.87 -11.43 4.80
C GLN A 162 -26.77 -11.62 3.28
N GLU A 163 -27.90 -11.64 2.59
CA GLU A 163 -27.92 -11.67 1.13
C GLU A 163 -27.25 -10.44 0.54
N THR A 164 -26.47 -10.64 -0.52
CA THR A 164 -25.70 -9.55 -1.12
C THR A 164 -26.34 -9.00 -2.40
N GLY A 165 -27.24 -9.69 -3.01
CA GLY A 165 -27.76 -9.31 -4.34
C GLY A 165 -26.75 -9.51 -5.48
N ALA A 166 -25.51 -9.96 -5.23
CA ALA A 166 -24.53 -10.19 -6.29
C ALA A 166 -25.04 -11.23 -7.30
N PHE A 167 -25.52 -12.37 -6.79
CA PHE A 167 -26.21 -13.35 -7.61
C PHE A 167 -27.18 -14.24 -6.81
N ILE A 168 -28.17 -14.77 -7.51
CA ILE A 168 -28.96 -15.96 -7.13
C ILE A 168 -28.91 -16.92 -8.30
N ILE A 169 -28.55 -18.18 -8.04
CA ILE A 169 -28.52 -19.24 -9.02
C ILE A 169 -29.69 -20.19 -8.70
N SER A 170 -30.58 -20.45 -9.68
CA SER A 170 -31.73 -21.28 -9.48
C SER A 170 -31.86 -22.28 -10.63
N LYS A 171 -32.44 -23.46 -10.40
CA LYS A 171 -32.91 -24.33 -11.50
C LYS A 171 -34.05 -23.66 -12.26
N LYS A 172 -34.13 -23.88 -13.57
CA LYS A 172 -35.25 -23.35 -14.39
C LYS A 172 -36.61 -23.74 -13.84
N ASN A 173 -36.79 -24.99 -13.45
CA ASN A 173 -38.07 -25.53 -13.01
C ASN A 173 -38.61 -24.99 -11.68
N VAL A 174 -37.74 -24.37 -10.84
CA VAL A 174 -38.18 -23.69 -9.60
C VAL A 174 -38.39 -22.20 -9.79
N THR A 175 -37.99 -21.65 -10.95
CA THR A 175 -38.15 -20.24 -11.27
C THR A 175 -39.55 -19.96 -11.77
N THR A 176 -40.32 -19.20 -11.00
CA THR A 176 -41.70 -18.82 -11.30
C THR A 176 -41.85 -17.29 -11.21
N GLU A 177 -43.05 -16.78 -11.52
CA GLU A 177 -43.39 -15.38 -11.36
C GLU A 177 -43.33 -14.90 -9.90
N LEU A 178 -43.50 -15.82 -8.93
CA LEU A 178 -43.59 -15.53 -7.50
C LEU A 178 -42.30 -15.81 -6.73
N THR A 179 -41.44 -16.70 -7.24
CA THR A 179 -40.24 -17.11 -6.52
C THR A 179 -39.18 -17.73 -7.45
N ARG A 180 -37.91 -17.62 -7.03
CA ARG A 180 -36.75 -18.33 -7.59
C ARG A 180 -36.13 -19.27 -6.55
N ILE A 181 -36.79 -19.45 -5.40
CA ILE A 181 -36.28 -20.24 -4.29
C ILE A 181 -36.99 -21.60 -4.31
N GLY A 182 -36.21 -22.68 -4.43
CA GLY A 182 -36.68 -24.05 -4.36
C GLY A 182 -36.61 -24.64 -2.95
N GLU A 183 -36.74 -25.96 -2.84
CA GLU A 183 -36.71 -26.66 -1.55
C GLU A 183 -35.28 -26.87 -1.03
N LYS A 184 -34.34 -27.26 -1.93
CA LYS A 184 -32.94 -27.51 -1.57
C LYS A 184 -32.10 -26.27 -1.78
N VAL A 185 -31.98 -25.44 -0.73
CA VAL A 185 -31.28 -24.16 -0.76
C VAL A 185 -29.93 -24.26 0.00
N ASP A 186 -28.91 -23.62 -0.54
CA ASP A 186 -27.63 -23.41 0.19
C ASP A 186 -27.12 -22.00 -0.06
N LEU A 187 -26.09 -21.61 0.71
CA LEU A 187 -25.49 -20.29 0.71
C LEU A 187 -24.07 -20.36 0.11
N PHE A 188 -23.72 -19.32 -0.64
CA PHE A 188 -22.36 -19.10 -1.12
C PHE A 188 -21.80 -17.80 -0.53
N GLU A 189 -20.81 -17.94 0.35
CA GLU A 189 -20.18 -16.79 1.00
C GLU A 189 -19.21 -16.11 0.03
N VAL A 190 -19.47 -14.84 -0.30
CA VAL A 190 -18.58 -13.96 -1.05
C VAL A 190 -17.74 -13.09 -0.10
N SER A 191 -16.65 -12.51 -0.59
CA SER A 191 -15.85 -11.58 0.20
C SER A 191 -16.64 -10.32 0.55
N LYS A 192 -16.21 -9.59 1.60
CA LYS A 192 -16.84 -8.33 2.01
C LYS A 192 -16.82 -7.27 0.90
N GLU A 193 -15.80 -7.28 0.05
CA GLU A 193 -15.71 -6.39 -1.11
C GLU A 193 -16.74 -6.77 -2.17
N GLU A 194 -16.84 -8.05 -2.54
CA GLU A 194 -17.82 -8.55 -3.51
C GLU A 194 -19.27 -8.36 -3.04
N ALA A 195 -19.48 -8.30 -1.73
CA ALA A 195 -20.78 -8.09 -1.11
C ALA A 195 -21.31 -6.65 -1.21
N ILE A 196 -20.47 -5.68 -1.63
CA ILE A 196 -20.87 -4.28 -1.75
C ILE A 196 -21.91 -4.14 -2.87
N THR A 197 -23.10 -3.73 -2.48
CA THR A 197 -24.20 -3.41 -3.39
C THR A 197 -24.43 -1.91 -3.43
N ILE A 198 -24.42 -1.31 -4.60
CA ILE A 198 -24.56 0.14 -4.76
C ILE A 198 -26.00 0.55 -4.63
N ASP A 199 -26.35 1.14 -3.50
CA ASP A 199 -27.66 1.68 -3.18
C ASP A 199 -27.65 3.17 -2.85
N THR A 200 -26.51 3.67 -2.38
CA THR A 200 -26.26 5.06 -2.01
C THR A 200 -25.07 5.64 -2.78
N PHE A 201 -24.90 6.97 -2.72
CA PHE A 201 -23.69 7.60 -3.26
C PHE A 201 -22.41 7.21 -2.52
N GLN A 202 -22.50 6.85 -1.23
CA GLN A 202 -21.39 6.33 -0.46
C GLN A 202 -20.93 4.97 -1.01
N ASP A 203 -21.87 4.07 -1.31
CA ASP A 203 -21.56 2.78 -1.91
C ASP A 203 -20.91 2.95 -3.29
N LEU A 204 -21.42 3.90 -4.09
CA LEU A 204 -20.85 4.23 -5.40
C LEU A 204 -19.41 4.73 -5.28
N ALA A 205 -19.16 5.64 -4.34
CA ALA A 205 -17.81 6.17 -4.08
C ALA A 205 -16.86 5.06 -3.63
N LEU A 206 -17.31 4.18 -2.72
CA LEU A 206 -16.53 3.04 -2.23
C LEU A 206 -16.22 2.05 -3.36
N ALA A 207 -17.21 1.69 -4.16
CA ALA A 207 -17.02 0.78 -5.29
C ALA A 207 -16.08 1.39 -6.35
N SER A 208 -16.22 2.69 -6.65
CA SER A 208 -15.31 3.42 -7.55
C SER A 208 -13.88 3.40 -7.03
N PHE A 209 -13.71 3.65 -5.73
CA PHE A 209 -12.41 3.59 -5.09
C PHE A 209 -11.77 2.20 -5.20
N ILE A 210 -12.51 1.13 -4.87
CA ILE A 210 -12.01 -0.26 -4.95
C ILE A 210 -11.65 -0.65 -6.38
N LEU A 211 -12.52 -0.32 -7.37
CA LEU A 211 -12.28 -0.62 -8.78
C LEU A 211 -11.10 0.16 -9.38
N SER A 212 -10.74 1.30 -8.80
CA SER A 212 -9.59 2.10 -9.22
C SER A 212 -8.28 1.64 -8.59
N GLN A 213 -8.33 0.72 -7.60
CA GLN A 213 -7.13 0.27 -6.92
C GLN A 213 -6.25 -0.59 -7.81
N LYS A 214 -4.94 -0.33 -7.74
CA LYS A 214 -3.92 -1.03 -8.49
C LYS A 214 -3.41 -2.24 -7.71
N LYS A 215 -3.18 -3.33 -8.41
CA LYS A 215 -2.48 -4.49 -7.87
C LYS A 215 -0.98 -4.25 -7.96
N ILE A 216 -0.31 -4.22 -6.82
CA ILE A 216 1.07 -3.77 -6.71
C ILE A 216 1.97 -4.91 -6.24
N ALA A 217 3.14 -5.01 -6.86
CA ALA A 217 4.27 -5.79 -6.36
C ALA A 217 5.43 -4.87 -5.99
N ILE A 218 6.16 -5.20 -4.93
CA ILE A 218 7.38 -4.51 -4.50
C ILE A 218 8.51 -5.54 -4.45
N TYR A 219 9.57 -5.33 -5.21
CA TYR A 219 10.81 -6.09 -5.09
C TYR A 219 11.85 -5.26 -4.37
N VAL A 220 12.27 -5.72 -3.20
CA VAL A 220 13.18 -4.99 -2.33
C VAL A 220 14.27 -5.85 -1.78
N ASN A 221 15.51 -5.33 -1.77
CA ASN A 221 16.65 -5.95 -1.14
C ASN A 221 17.36 -4.99 -0.19
N GLY A 222 17.89 -5.55 0.91
CA GLY A 222 18.65 -4.79 1.89
C GLY A 222 19.53 -5.68 2.75
N ASN A 223 20.75 -5.23 3.00
CA ASN A 223 21.72 -5.91 3.86
C ASN A 223 22.76 -4.89 4.39
N ASN A 224 23.76 -5.36 5.12
CA ASN A 224 24.80 -4.49 5.68
C ASN A 224 25.66 -3.77 4.64
N GLN A 225 25.71 -4.24 3.40
CA GLN A 225 26.49 -3.63 2.31
C GLN A 225 25.63 -2.63 1.51
N ILE A 226 24.41 -3.02 1.19
CA ILE A 226 23.43 -2.21 0.43
C ILE A 226 22.85 -1.11 1.33
N GLY A 227 22.69 -1.40 2.61
CA GLY A 227 22.00 -0.56 3.58
C GLY A 227 20.56 -1.00 3.82
N MET A 228 19.97 -0.53 4.92
CA MET A 228 18.61 -0.89 5.37
C MET A 228 17.55 0.10 4.87
N GLY A 229 17.95 1.20 4.25
CA GLY A 229 17.05 2.27 3.81
C GLY A 229 15.99 1.81 2.81
N HIS A 230 16.32 0.86 1.94
CA HIS A 230 15.39 0.24 0.98
C HIS A 230 14.26 -0.50 1.68
N ILE A 231 14.59 -1.33 2.68
CA ILE A 231 13.60 -2.11 3.46
C ILE A 231 12.63 -1.18 4.18
N TYR A 232 13.14 -0.19 4.95
CA TYR A 232 12.30 0.73 5.70
C TYR A 232 11.38 1.54 4.78
N ARG A 233 11.91 2.05 3.66
CA ARG A 233 11.11 2.80 2.69
C ARG A 233 10.01 1.94 2.06
N SER A 234 10.33 0.73 1.65
CA SER A 234 9.38 -0.19 1.03
C SER A 234 8.27 -0.61 1.99
N LEU A 235 8.56 -0.82 3.28
CA LEU A 235 7.55 -1.09 4.31
C LEU A 235 6.64 0.13 4.53
N GLU A 236 7.22 1.33 4.67
CA GLU A 236 6.47 2.58 4.81
C GLU A 236 5.57 2.85 3.60
N LEU A 237 6.05 2.53 2.39
CA LEU A 237 5.28 2.67 1.16
C LEU A 237 4.17 1.62 1.06
N ALA A 238 4.46 0.37 1.45
CA ALA A 238 3.51 -0.72 1.42
C ALA A 238 2.28 -0.46 2.30
N ASP A 239 2.46 0.23 3.43
CA ASP A 239 1.38 0.62 4.34
C ASP A 239 0.41 1.66 3.74
N GLU A 240 0.80 2.36 2.68
CA GLU A 240 -0.04 3.40 2.06
C GLU A 240 -0.99 2.85 1.00
N PHE A 241 -0.75 1.64 0.49
CA PHE A 241 -1.63 1.05 -0.51
C PHE A 241 -2.86 0.43 0.14
N TYR A 242 -4.01 0.64 -0.48
CA TYR A 242 -5.28 0.06 -0.04
C TYR A 242 -5.24 -1.47 -0.05
N CYS A 243 -4.75 -2.06 -1.14
CA CYS A 243 -4.50 -3.49 -1.24
C CYS A 243 -3.05 -3.76 -0.82
N LYS A 244 -2.85 -4.69 0.11
CA LYS A 244 -1.50 -5.09 0.53
C LYS A 244 -0.69 -5.52 -0.70
N PRO A 245 0.47 -4.89 -0.97
CA PRO A 245 1.32 -5.32 -2.08
C PRO A 245 1.97 -6.67 -1.80
N ASP A 246 2.23 -7.43 -2.85
CA ASP A 246 3.09 -8.60 -2.77
C ASP A 246 4.56 -8.13 -2.64
N MET A 247 5.22 -8.42 -1.52
CA MET A 247 6.59 -7.99 -1.29
C MET A 247 7.59 -9.11 -1.56
N TYR A 248 8.35 -8.99 -2.65
CA TYR A 248 9.39 -9.94 -3.04
C TYR A 248 10.75 -9.53 -2.50
N PHE A 249 11.57 -10.49 -2.09
CA PHE A 249 12.96 -10.25 -1.71
C PHE A 249 13.86 -11.46 -2.08
N ASP A 250 15.10 -11.16 -2.44
CA ASP A 250 16.07 -12.20 -2.78
C ASP A 250 16.75 -12.76 -1.52
N ILE A 251 16.47 -14.01 -1.18
CA ILE A 251 17.02 -14.69 0.00
C ILE A 251 18.53 -14.89 -0.05
N THR A 252 19.16 -14.76 -1.22
CA THR A 252 20.63 -14.83 -1.37
C THR A 252 21.31 -13.54 -0.94
N GLN A 253 20.58 -12.42 -0.90
CA GLN A 253 21.08 -11.09 -0.56
C GLN A 253 20.47 -10.53 0.71
N THR A 254 19.23 -10.89 1.03
CA THR A 254 18.42 -10.28 2.08
C THR A 254 17.89 -11.34 3.04
N SER A 255 18.21 -11.22 4.31
CA SER A 255 17.63 -12.08 5.34
C SER A 255 16.23 -11.63 5.72
N ARG A 256 15.30 -12.58 5.93
CA ARG A 256 13.92 -12.29 6.37
C ARG A 256 13.86 -11.44 7.65
N CYS A 257 14.82 -11.63 8.57
CA CYS A 257 14.83 -10.92 9.85
C CYS A 257 15.02 -9.40 9.73
N VAL A 258 15.56 -8.89 8.61
CA VAL A 258 15.77 -7.45 8.43
C VAL A 258 14.46 -6.66 8.26
N PHE A 259 13.37 -7.35 7.88
CA PHE A 259 12.04 -6.73 7.79
C PHE A 259 11.37 -6.53 9.17
N GLY A 260 11.88 -7.19 10.21
CA GLY A 260 11.26 -7.16 11.53
C GLY A 260 9.86 -7.80 11.55
N GLU A 261 9.03 -7.35 12.49
CA GLU A 261 7.61 -7.72 12.54
C GLU A 261 6.84 -6.87 11.51
N THR A 262 6.15 -7.51 10.59
CA THR A 262 5.33 -6.88 9.57
C THR A 262 4.10 -7.70 9.26
N ASN A 263 2.99 -7.03 8.93
CA ASN A 263 1.74 -7.64 8.48
C ASN A 263 1.67 -7.81 6.96
N HIS A 264 2.72 -7.43 6.24
CA HIS A 264 2.82 -7.66 4.79
C HIS A 264 3.28 -9.07 4.48
N GLU A 265 2.78 -9.65 3.39
CA GLU A 265 3.23 -10.94 2.90
C GLU A 265 4.60 -10.79 2.24
N LEU A 266 5.60 -11.46 2.80
CA LEU A 266 6.96 -11.46 2.30
C LEU A 266 7.22 -12.72 1.50
N ILE A 267 7.45 -12.58 0.19
CA ILE A 267 7.61 -13.68 -0.76
C ILE A 267 9.10 -13.83 -1.10
N PRO A 268 9.76 -14.90 -0.61
CA PRO A 268 11.16 -15.14 -0.89
C PRO A 268 11.35 -15.65 -2.33
N VAL A 269 12.40 -15.17 -2.99
CA VAL A 269 12.85 -15.65 -4.31
C VAL A 269 14.35 -15.87 -4.31
N LYS A 270 14.85 -16.78 -5.15
CA LYS A 270 16.28 -17.04 -5.36
C LYS A 270 16.77 -16.34 -6.63
N GLY A 271 17.04 -15.03 -6.50
CA GLY A 271 17.51 -14.21 -7.61
C GLY A 271 16.43 -13.82 -8.62
N VAL A 272 16.88 -13.10 -9.64
CA VAL A 272 16.02 -12.48 -10.66
C VAL A 272 15.25 -13.50 -11.51
N SER A 273 15.85 -14.64 -11.83
CA SER A 273 15.20 -15.66 -12.69
C SER A 273 13.92 -16.20 -12.05
N GLU A 274 13.95 -16.56 -10.77
CA GLU A 274 12.77 -17.04 -10.05
C GLU A 274 11.74 -15.91 -9.87
N LEU A 275 12.20 -14.69 -9.59
CA LEU A 275 11.31 -13.51 -9.53
C LEU A 275 10.49 -13.39 -10.81
N LEU A 276 11.15 -13.43 -11.98
CA LEU A 276 10.49 -13.30 -13.28
C LEU A 276 9.46 -14.40 -13.55
N GLU A 277 9.77 -15.64 -13.17
CA GLU A 277 8.84 -16.77 -13.30
C GLU A 277 7.59 -16.61 -12.43
N VAL A 278 7.75 -16.07 -11.22
CA VAL A 278 6.64 -15.89 -10.29
C VAL A 278 5.76 -14.71 -10.72
N VAL A 279 6.37 -13.57 -11.06
CA VAL A 279 5.61 -12.35 -11.42
C VAL A 279 4.89 -12.49 -12.74
N LYS A 280 5.42 -13.26 -13.70
CA LYS A 280 4.76 -13.58 -14.97
C LYS A 280 3.40 -14.24 -14.79
N LYS A 281 3.22 -15.04 -13.74
CA LYS A 281 1.97 -15.76 -13.44
C LYS A 281 0.92 -14.86 -12.79
N LYS A 282 1.33 -13.71 -12.28
CA LYS A 282 0.47 -12.75 -11.59
C LYS A 282 0.38 -11.48 -12.43
N LYS A 283 -0.84 -10.95 -12.60
CA LYS A 283 -1.04 -9.66 -13.29
C LYS A 283 -0.93 -8.54 -12.27
N TYR A 284 0.07 -7.66 -12.41
CA TYR A 284 0.24 -6.45 -11.61
C TYR A 284 0.00 -5.22 -12.48
N ASP A 285 -0.59 -4.19 -11.90
CA ASP A 285 -0.72 -2.87 -12.55
C ASP A 285 0.58 -2.08 -12.39
N VAL A 286 1.22 -2.20 -11.21
CA VAL A 286 2.50 -1.53 -10.90
C VAL A 286 3.47 -2.51 -10.26
N PHE A 287 4.71 -2.49 -10.73
CA PHE A 287 5.84 -3.22 -10.15
C PHE A 287 6.89 -2.23 -9.69
N ILE A 288 7.21 -2.27 -8.40
CA ILE A 288 8.14 -1.34 -7.75
C ILE A 288 9.46 -2.05 -7.48
N ASN A 289 10.56 -1.54 -8.03
CA ASN A 289 11.92 -1.93 -7.68
C ASN A 289 12.46 -0.98 -6.61
N ASP A 290 12.76 -1.47 -5.45
CA ASP A 290 13.51 -0.78 -4.41
C ASP A 290 14.80 -1.56 -4.10
N VAL A 291 15.60 -1.66 -5.11
CA VAL A 291 16.93 -2.29 -5.12
C VAL A 291 17.98 -1.25 -5.49
N LEU A 292 19.25 -1.60 -5.44
CA LEU A 292 20.31 -0.75 -6.01
C LEU A 292 20.09 -0.55 -7.52
N SER A 293 21.01 0.09 -8.19
CA SER A 293 20.97 0.35 -9.63
C SER A 293 20.57 -0.88 -10.44
N THR A 294 19.59 -0.75 -11.31
CA THR A 294 19.13 -1.83 -12.19
C THR A 294 19.94 -1.83 -13.51
N SER A 295 20.11 -3.02 -14.10
CA SER A 295 20.70 -3.14 -15.43
C SER A 295 19.63 -3.07 -16.52
N SER A 296 20.03 -2.65 -17.73
CA SER A 296 19.13 -2.67 -18.90
C SER A 296 18.59 -4.06 -19.19
N GLN A 297 19.42 -5.11 -19.04
CA GLN A 297 19.01 -6.50 -19.26
C GLN A 297 17.87 -6.91 -18.30
N TYR A 298 18.00 -6.63 -17.02
CA TYR A 298 16.95 -6.93 -16.02
C TYR A 298 15.64 -6.22 -16.35
N MET A 299 15.70 -4.93 -16.69
CA MET A 299 14.51 -4.15 -16.99
C MET A 299 13.82 -4.59 -18.28
N LEU A 300 14.57 -5.01 -19.31
CA LEU A 300 14.00 -5.58 -20.53
C LEU A 300 13.28 -6.90 -20.22
N GLN A 301 13.90 -7.79 -19.44
CA GLN A 301 13.26 -9.03 -19.01
C GLN A 301 11.98 -8.80 -18.20
N LEU A 302 11.94 -7.79 -17.32
CA LEU A 302 10.72 -7.41 -16.61
C LEU A 302 9.62 -6.99 -17.58
N LYS A 303 9.91 -6.12 -18.53
CA LYS A 303 8.94 -5.65 -19.53
C LYS A 303 8.43 -6.76 -20.44
N GLU A 304 9.29 -7.69 -20.84
CA GLU A 304 8.89 -8.86 -21.63
C GLU A 304 7.93 -9.79 -20.86
N ASN A 305 8.17 -9.99 -19.57
CA ASN A 305 7.32 -10.85 -18.74
C ASN A 305 6.06 -10.16 -18.22
N MET A 306 6.04 -8.82 -18.18
CA MET A 306 4.92 -8.02 -17.69
C MET A 306 4.69 -6.79 -18.60
N PRO A 307 4.25 -6.98 -19.85
CA PRO A 307 4.21 -5.89 -20.86
C PRO A 307 3.22 -4.76 -20.55
N GLU A 308 2.16 -5.04 -19.78
CA GLU A 308 1.14 -4.06 -19.40
C GLU A 308 1.43 -3.38 -18.06
N THR A 309 2.40 -3.91 -17.28
CA THR A 309 2.71 -3.44 -15.93
C THR A 309 3.59 -2.18 -15.98
N LYS A 310 3.23 -1.17 -15.21
CA LYS A 310 4.06 0.03 -15.02
C LYS A 310 5.19 -0.25 -14.04
N ILE A 311 6.41 0.12 -14.39
CA ILE A 311 7.60 -0.14 -13.58
C ILE A 311 8.08 1.15 -12.91
N VAL A 312 8.18 1.13 -11.59
CA VAL A 312 8.67 2.23 -10.76
C VAL A 312 9.97 1.82 -10.08
N ASN A 313 11.04 2.59 -10.25
CA ASN A 313 12.31 2.34 -9.58
C ASN A 313 12.59 3.43 -8.53
N PHE A 314 13.13 3.01 -7.37
CA PHE A 314 13.57 3.92 -6.32
C PHE A 314 15.09 3.94 -6.21
N GLU A 315 15.66 5.17 -6.13
CA GLU A 315 17.10 5.43 -5.95
C GLU A 315 17.96 4.69 -6.99
N ASP A 316 17.46 4.59 -8.20
CA ASP A 316 18.10 3.88 -9.30
C ASP A 316 18.89 4.85 -10.18
N CYS A 317 20.20 4.69 -10.16
CA CYS A 317 21.15 5.42 -11.00
C CYS A 317 21.80 4.51 -12.07
N GLY A 318 21.29 3.30 -12.27
CA GLY A 318 21.76 2.35 -13.26
C GLY A 318 21.21 2.58 -14.65
N GLU A 319 21.76 1.86 -15.64
CA GLU A 319 21.31 1.93 -17.04
C GLU A 319 19.84 1.50 -17.21
N GLY A 320 19.34 0.62 -16.34
CA GLY A 320 17.95 0.18 -16.38
C GLY A 320 16.93 1.27 -16.03
N SER A 321 17.35 2.33 -15.34
CA SER A 321 16.48 3.45 -14.95
C SER A 321 15.83 4.15 -16.15
N TYR A 322 16.49 4.19 -17.30
CA TYR A 322 15.94 4.75 -18.55
C TYR A 322 14.74 3.95 -19.10
N LEU A 323 14.61 2.70 -18.70
CA LEU A 323 13.54 1.80 -19.15
C LEU A 323 12.35 1.77 -18.17
N ALA A 324 12.45 2.34 -16.98
CA ALA A 324 11.35 2.45 -16.05
C ALA A 324 10.31 3.48 -16.52
N ASP A 325 9.04 3.29 -16.14
CA ASP A 325 7.98 4.29 -16.40
C ASP A 325 8.14 5.51 -15.47
N LEU A 326 8.65 5.29 -14.26
CA LEU A 326 8.94 6.32 -13.26
C LEU A 326 10.16 5.94 -12.43
N VAL A 327 11.06 6.89 -12.19
CA VAL A 327 12.18 6.74 -11.24
C VAL A 327 12.07 7.83 -10.19
N ILE A 328 12.20 7.47 -8.91
CA ILE A 328 12.14 8.40 -7.78
C ILE A 328 13.45 8.37 -7.02
N ASN A 329 14.23 9.43 -7.15
CA ASN A 329 15.57 9.58 -6.58
C ASN A 329 15.59 10.74 -5.58
N ALA A 330 15.14 10.50 -4.33
CA ALA A 330 15.09 11.52 -3.30
C ALA A 330 16.48 11.92 -2.79
N LEU A 331 17.45 11.00 -2.84
CA LEU A 331 18.80 11.19 -2.33
C LEU A 331 19.74 11.88 -3.33
N TYR A 332 19.40 11.87 -4.61
CA TYR A 332 20.23 12.39 -5.70
C TYR A 332 19.68 13.71 -6.24
N GLN A 333 20.54 14.55 -6.79
CA GLN A 333 20.17 15.87 -7.33
C GLN A 333 20.15 15.91 -8.87
N ASP A 334 20.78 14.96 -9.53
CA ASP A 334 20.89 14.96 -10.98
C ASP A 334 19.83 14.05 -11.61
N ALA A 335 19.01 14.61 -12.50
CA ALA A 335 18.09 13.86 -13.34
C ALA A 335 18.76 13.58 -14.70
N HIS A 336 18.86 12.31 -15.04
CA HIS A 336 19.46 11.87 -16.28
C HIS A 336 18.43 11.55 -17.38
N ALA A 337 17.14 11.58 -17.06
CA ALA A 337 16.04 11.33 -17.98
C ALA A 337 14.73 12.00 -17.53
N SER A 338 13.76 12.16 -18.43
CA SER A 338 12.47 12.82 -18.15
C SER A 338 11.57 12.05 -17.21
N ASN A 339 11.72 10.73 -17.13
CA ASN A 339 11.01 9.83 -16.22
C ASN A 339 11.55 9.86 -14.78
N VAL A 340 12.65 10.61 -14.51
CA VAL A 340 13.29 10.68 -13.19
C VAL A 340 12.78 11.88 -12.41
N LYS A 341 12.30 11.65 -11.20
CA LYS A 341 11.92 12.66 -10.21
C LYS A 341 12.98 12.70 -9.12
N ILE A 342 13.59 13.87 -8.93
CA ILE A 342 14.75 14.05 -8.03
C ILE A 342 14.48 14.99 -6.87
N GLY A 343 15.28 14.81 -5.84
CA GLY A 343 15.41 15.73 -4.71
C GLY A 343 14.55 15.40 -3.50
N GLU A 344 14.83 16.12 -2.45
CA GLU A 344 14.31 15.92 -1.08
C GLU A 344 12.80 15.94 -0.98
N LYS A 345 12.10 16.66 -1.85
CA LYS A 345 10.63 16.73 -1.87
C LYS A 345 9.93 15.39 -2.15
N TYR A 346 10.67 14.37 -2.58
CA TYR A 346 10.19 13.00 -2.79
C TYR A 346 10.64 12.02 -1.69
N TYR A 347 11.25 12.54 -0.63
CA TYR A 347 11.67 11.72 0.49
C TYR A 347 10.45 11.15 1.23
N ILE A 348 10.41 9.82 1.38
CA ILE A 348 9.37 9.14 2.17
C ILE A 348 9.88 9.07 3.61
N ALA A 349 9.37 9.96 4.43
CA ALA A 349 9.71 10.03 5.84
C ALA A 349 8.99 8.93 6.64
N PRO A 350 9.63 8.32 7.65
CA PRO A 350 8.97 7.42 8.58
C PRO A 350 7.83 8.12 9.31
N LYS A 351 6.68 7.42 9.49
CA LYS A 351 5.46 7.98 10.11
C LYS A 351 5.69 8.59 11.49
N MET A 352 6.62 8.00 12.26
CA MET A 352 6.95 8.49 13.60
C MET A 352 7.39 9.96 13.59
N PHE A 353 8.13 10.41 12.56
CA PHE A 353 8.57 11.81 12.47
C PHE A 353 7.41 12.81 12.25
N MET A 354 6.24 12.33 11.81
CA MET A 354 5.04 13.18 11.68
C MET A 354 4.40 13.50 13.04
N LEU A 355 4.72 12.71 14.08
CA LEU A 355 4.17 12.86 15.43
C LEU A 355 4.98 13.82 16.32
N TYR A 356 6.16 14.26 15.85
CA TYR A 356 7.05 15.12 16.60
C TYR A 356 7.17 16.49 15.96
N GLU A 357 7.21 17.50 16.81
CA GLU A 357 7.52 18.88 16.41
C GLU A 357 9.03 19.09 16.35
N PRO A 358 9.52 20.04 15.53
CA PRO A 358 10.92 20.44 15.54
C PRO A 358 11.40 20.86 16.92
N ILE A 359 12.69 20.65 17.19
CA ILE A 359 13.29 21.03 18.47
C ILE A 359 13.27 22.56 18.67
N THR A 360 13.25 22.98 19.93
CA THR A 360 13.51 24.37 20.30
C THR A 360 15.01 24.56 20.57
N ILE A 361 15.64 25.50 19.87
CA ILE A 361 17.07 25.77 20.03
C ILE A 361 17.36 26.35 21.43
N ARG A 362 18.10 25.62 22.26
CA ARG A 362 18.55 26.04 23.59
C ARG A 362 19.68 27.09 23.52
N THR A 363 19.91 27.83 24.60
CA THR A 363 20.97 28.87 24.63
C THR A 363 22.37 28.27 24.45
N VAL A 364 22.63 27.12 25.07
CA VAL A 364 23.89 26.39 24.97
C VAL A 364 23.66 24.96 24.54
N VAL A 365 24.63 24.36 23.88
CA VAL A 365 24.62 22.94 23.56
C VAL A 365 24.83 22.14 24.84
N LYS A 366 24.01 21.12 25.05
CA LYS A 366 24.13 20.15 26.15
C LYS A 366 24.12 18.71 25.65
N ASP A 367 23.24 18.41 24.73
CA ASP A 367 22.97 17.06 24.27
C ASP A 367 23.35 16.90 22.80
N VAL A 368 24.15 15.89 22.50
CA VAL A 368 24.70 15.60 21.17
C VAL A 368 24.28 14.23 20.74
N LEU A 369 23.64 14.12 19.59
CA LEU A 369 23.33 12.85 18.97
C LEU A 369 24.52 12.36 18.13
N ILE A 370 24.87 11.08 18.28
CA ILE A 370 25.84 10.40 17.41
C ILE A 370 25.16 9.19 16.80
N THR A 371 24.96 9.21 15.48
CA THR A 371 24.31 8.08 14.79
C THR A 371 24.76 8.00 13.33
N PHE A 372 25.14 6.82 12.89
CA PHE A 372 25.65 6.58 11.54
C PHE A 372 24.80 5.56 10.77
N GLY A 373 23.49 5.56 11.03
CA GLY A 373 22.54 4.68 10.36
C GLY A 373 22.66 3.22 10.79
N GLY A 374 22.29 2.29 9.89
CA GLY A 374 22.14 0.89 10.24
C GLY A 374 23.42 0.14 10.59
N ALA A 375 24.52 0.42 9.91
CA ALA A 375 25.71 -0.44 9.93
C ALA A 375 27.02 0.24 10.41
N ASP A 376 27.18 1.55 10.20
CA ASP A 376 28.40 2.31 10.50
C ASP A 376 29.72 1.58 10.08
N PRO A 377 29.91 1.28 8.78
CA PRO A 377 31.04 0.47 8.30
C PRO A 377 32.41 1.16 8.45
N GLN A 378 32.44 2.49 8.65
CA GLN A 378 33.66 3.24 8.88
C GLN A 378 34.01 3.34 10.36
N ASN A 379 33.21 2.80 11.29
CA ASN A 379 33.34 2.89 12.74
C ASN A 379 33.46 4.35 13.23
N TYR A 380 32.69 5.25 12.63
CA TYR A 380 32.71 6.66 13.03
C TYR A 380 32.22 6.87 14.46
N SER A 381 31.21 6.08 14.89
CA SER A 381 30.75 6.12 16.28
C SER A 381 31.90 5.88 17.27
N GLU A 382 32.70 4.84 17.05
CA GLU A 382 33.84 4.49 17.90
C GLU A 382 34.92 5.60 17.87
N LYS A 383 35.28 6.09 16.67
CA LYS A 383 36.27 7.16 16.52
C LYS A 383 35.90 8.44 17.28
N ILE A 384 34.60 8.80 17.26
CA ILE A 384 34.13 9.99 17.99
C ILE A 384 34.15 9.73 19.48
N LEU A 385 33.74 8.53 19.92
CA LEU A 385 33.83 8.17 21.35
C LEU A 385 35.27 8.13 21.87
N GLU A 386 36.24 7.70 21.06
CA GLU A 386 37.66 7.80 21.38
C GLU A 386 38.11 9.26 21.54
N ILE A 387 37.68 10.17 20.64
CA ILE A 387 37.99 11.61 20.78
C ILE A 387 37.44 12.14 22.11
N ILE A 388 36.21 11.78 22.47
CA ILE A 388 35.56 12.23 23.70
C ILE A 388 36.27 11.65 24.94
N ALA A 389 36.55 10.36 24.94
CA ALA A 389 37.16 9.64 26.05
C ALA A 389 38.61 10.12 26.34
N ASN A 390 39.36 10.48 25.27
CA ASN A 390 40.75 10.98 25.41
C ASN A 390 40.84 12.41 25.96
N ASP A 391 39.72 13.15 26.01
CA ASP A 391 39.71 14.54 26.55
C ASP A 391 38.41 14.75 27.36
N ILE A 392 38.18 13.86 28.33
CA ILE A 392 36.94 13.85 29.13
C ILE A 392 36.76 15.12 29.97
N GLU A 393 37.82 15.79 30.36
CA GLU A 393 37.76 17.07 31.07
C GLU A 393 37.06 18.14 30.22
N ARG A 394 37.33 18.15 28.93
CA ARG A 394 36.73 19.08 27.97
C ARG A 394 35.30 18.71 27.64
N TYR A 395 35.02 17.43 27.40
CA TYR A 395 33.74 16.95 26.89
C TYR A 395 32.77 16.50 27.99
N GLY A 396 33.19 16.33 29.23
CA GLY A 396 32.37 15.81 30.32
C GLY A 396 31.16 16.66 30.72
N LYS A 397 31.09 17.91 30.25
CA LYS A 397 29.95 18.82 30.46
C LYS A 397 28.80 18.63 29.44
N TYR A 398 29.01 17.83 28.41
CA TYR A 398 28.03 17.52 27.37
C TYR A 398 27.55 16.06 27.50
N ASN A 399 26.31 15.79 27.16
CA ASN A 399 25.76 14.44 27.10
C ASN A 399 25.82 13.94 25.67
N PHE A 400 26.32 12.75 25.46
CA PHE A 400 26.42 12.11 24.15
C PHE A 400 25.47 10.92 24.07
N HIS A 401 24.43 11.03 23.21
CA HIS A 401 23.44 10.01 22.93
C HIS A 401 23.86 9.26 21.66
N VAL A 402 24.37 8.06 21.84
CA VAL A 402 24.89 7.26 20.73
C VAL A 402 23.87 6.23 20.32
N VAL A 403 23.39 6.30 19.07
CA VAL A 403 22.43 5.33 18.56
C VAL A 403 23.09 4.44 17.51
N LEU A 404 23.18 3.16 17.83
CA LEU A 404 23.73 2.13 16.97
C LEU A 404 22.58 1.39 16.27
N GLY A 405 22.69 1.26 14.94
CA GLY A 405 21.71 0.53 14.15
C GLY A 405 21.86 -0.99 14.25
N ARG A 406 20.77 -1.71 13.91
CA ARG A 406 20.65 -3.18 14.00
C ARG A 406 21.78 -3.95 13.29
N ALA A 407 22.35 -3.38 12.24
CA ALA A 407 23.39 -4.00 11.42
C ALA A 407 24.83 -3.70 11.89
N LYS A 408 25.00 -2.91 12.98
CA LYS A 408 26.33 -2.60 13.54
C LYS A 408 26.97 -3.86 14.10
N LYS A 409 28.21 -4.10 13.71
CA LYS A 409 29.07 -5.18 14.23
C LYS A 409 29.92 -4.68 15.39
N ASN A 410 30.44 -5.61 16.19
CA ASN A 410 31.38 -5.34 17.30
C ASN A 410 30.84 -4.33 18.34
N ILE A 411 29.57 -4.46 18.67
CA ILE A 411 28.88 -3.55 19.61
C ILE A 411 29.55 -3.55 20.98
N GLU A 412 30.09 -4.68 21.43
CA GLU A 412 30.75 -4.84 22.72
C GLU A 412 31.92 -3.85 22.91
N GLU A 413 32.67 -3.57 21.83
CA GLU A 413 33.75 -2.59 21.88
C GLU A 413 33.23 -1.15 22.13
N ILE A 414 32.09 -0.82 21.59
CA ILE A 414 31.46 0.48 21.77
C ILE A 414 30.81 0.58 23.16
N LEU A 415 30.19 -0.49 23.65
CA LEU A 415 29.55 -0.52 24.99
C LEU A 415 30.55 -0.25 26.14
N LYS A 416 31.87 -0.43 25.93
CA LYS A 416 32.89 -0.08 26.91
C LYS A 416 32.89 1.41 27.27
N PHE A 417 32.40 2.28 26.39
CA PHE A 417 32.30 3.73 26.66
C PHE A 417 31.15 4.10 27.61
N ASN A 418 30.19 3.19 27.91
CA ASN A 418 29.18 3.41 28.97
C ASN A 418 29.75 3.60 30.37
N ARG A 419 31.06 3.35 30.56
CA ARG A 419 31.75 3.68 31.80
C ARG A 419 31.81 5.19 32.08
N PHE A 420 31.62 6.03 31.09
CA PHE A 420 31.56 7.49 31.23
C PHE A 420 30.10 7.93 31.42
N ALA A 421 29.82 8.61 32.53
CA ALA A 421 28.46 8.99 32.94
C ALA A 421 27.72 9.90 31.95
N ASN A 422 28.46 10.58 31.07
CA ASN A 422 27.93 11.48 30.05
C ASN A 422 27.80 10.84 28.66
N ILE A 423 27.98 9.52 28.54
CA ILE A 423 27.82 8.77 27.30
C ILE A 423 26.72 7.72 27.51
N ASP A 424 25.66 7.80 26.71
CA ASP A 424 24.52 6.91 26.70
C ASP A 424 24.44 6.17 25.36
N ILE A 425 24.67 4.85 25.35
CA ILE A 425 24.71 4.04 24.13
C ILE A 425 23.44 3.20 24.04
N MET A 426 22.66 3.47 23.00
CA MET A 426 21.42 2.80 22.68
C MET A 426 21.59 1.95 21.42
N TYR A 427 20.95 0.79 21.39
CA TYR A 427 21.03 -0.14 20.25
C TYR A 427 19.63 -0.46 19.72
N ASP A 428 19.46 -0.41 18.38
CA ASP A 428 18.24 -0.79 17.66
C ASP A 428 16.96 -0.16 18.25
N ILE A 429 16.98 1.16 18.43
CA ILE A 429 15.84 1.89 18.97
C ILE A 429 14.74 2.06 17.92
N HIS A 430 13.49 1.96 18.32
CA HIS A 430 12.33 2.16 17.45
C HIS A 430 11.87 3.62 17.36
N ASP A 431 12.03 4.39 18.43
CA ASP A 431 11.60 5.79 18.51
C ASP A 431 12.81 6.74 18.40
N MET A 432 13.34 6.83 17.19
CA MET A 432 14.45 7.75 16.89
C MET A 432 14.08 9.23 17.11
N PRO A 433 12.87 9.72 16.73
CA PRO A 433 12.47 11.09 17.01
C PRO A 433 12.47 11.45 18.49
N ALA A 434 12.15 10.53 19.41
CA ALA A 434 12.20 10.78 20.85
C ALA A 434 13.62 11.07 21.34
N VAL A 435 14.64 10.40 20.78
CA VAL A 435 16.03 10.70 21.09
C VAL A 435 16.45 12.01 20.45
N MET A 436 16.11 12.22 19.18
CA MET A 436 16.40 13.46 18.45
C MET A 436 15.81 14.69 19.14
N SER A 437 14.58 14.61 19.67
CA SER A 437 13.91 15.74 20.33
C SER A 437 14.64 16.30 21.56
N ARG A 438 15.56 15.53 22.13
CA ARG A 438 16.36 15.93 23.30
C ARG A 438 17.73 16.53 22.92
N CYS A 439 18.15 16.36 21.67
CA CYS A 439 19.48 16.74 21.20
C CYS A 439 19.51 18.16 20.63
N ASP A 440 20.62 18.86 20.81
CA ASP A 440 20.86 20.21 20.29
C ASP A 440 21.57 20.22 18.94
N ILE A 441 22.45 19.24 18.72
CA ILE A 441 23.23 19.02 17.51
C ILE A 441 23.36 17.52 17.24
N ALA A 442 23.75 17.15 16.03
CA ALA A 442 23.99 15.76 15.66
C ALA A 442 25.26 15.56 14.85
N ILE A 443 25.82 14.35 14.93
CA ILE A 443 26.86 13.85 14.04
C ILE A 443 26.33 12.57 13.38
N THR A 444 26.32 12.55 12.04
CA THR A 444 25.63 11.50 11.31
C THR A 444 26.31 11.10 10.00
N SER A 445 25.80 10.04 9.36
CA SER A 445 26.16 9.70 7.99
C SER A 445 25.46 10.61 6.96
N ARG A 446 25.99 10.67 5.73
CA ARG A 446 25.37 11.39 4.61
C ARG A 446 24.23 10.58 3.97
N GLY A 447 23.43 9.93 4.80
CA GLY A 447 22.33 9.07 4.41
C GLY A 447 20.94 9.66 4.70
N ARG A 448 19.96 8.79 4.86
CA ARG A 448 18.56 9.15 5.13
C ARG A 448 18.37 9.91 6.44
N THR A 449 19.19 9.66 7.45
CA THR A 449 19.12 10.34 8.75
C THR A 449 19.28 11.86 8.62
N CYS A 450 19.95 12.37 7.58
CA CYS A 450 20.01 13.81 7.32
C CYS A 450 18.62 14.43 7.09
N TYR A 451 17.74 13.73 6.41
CA TYR A 451 16.35 14.17 6.20
C TYR A 451 15.54 14.17 7.50
N GLU A 452 15.76 13.15 8.32
CA GLU A 452 15.15 13.01 9.64
C GLU A 452 15.57 14.15 10.56
N LEU A 453 16.88 14.45 10.61
CA LEU A 453 17.44 15.59 11.35
C LEU A 453 16.92 16.94 10.84
N ALA A 454 16.76 17.08 9.53
CA ALA A 454 16.19 18.30 8.94
C ALA A 454 14.72 18.48 9.34
N MET A 455 13.91 17.41 9.37
CA MET A 455 12.52 17.46 9.85
C MET A 455 12.41 17.84 11.32
N MET A 456 13.39 17.45 12.15
CA MET A 456 13.48 17.81 13.56
C MET A 456 14.16 19.18 13.77
N GLY A 457 14.74 19.77 12.73
CA GLY A 457 15.44 21.04 12.80
C GLY A 457 16.74 20.99 13.61
N ILE A 458 17.48 19.88 13.55
CA ILE A 458 18.71 19.66 14.32
C ILE A 458 19.93 19.93 13.45
N PRO A 459 20.74 20.98 13.76
CA PRO A 459 22.01 21.24 13.07
C PRO A 459 22.96 20.05 13.18
N ALA A 460 23.58 19.64 12.06
CA ALA A 460 24.33 18.41 12.06
C ALA A 460 25.64 18.49 11.25
N ILE A 461 26.60 17.69 11.71
CA ILE A 461 27.81 17.32 10.98
C ILE A 461 27.54 16.01 10.26
N ALA A 462 27.78 15.97 8.95
CA ALA A 462 27.59 14.78 8.12
C ALA A 462 28.92 14.24 7.57
N MET A 463 29.08 12.92 7.53
CA MET A 463 30.23 12.23 6.95
C MET A 463 29.76 11.09 6.06
N ALA A 464 30.37 10.92 4.87
CA ALA A 464 30.01 9.82 4.00
C ALA A 464 30.60 8.49 4.51
N GLN A 465 29.82 7.41 4.42
CA GLN A 465 30.24 6.04 4.79
C GLN A 465 30.94 5.31 3.64
N ASN A 466 30.61 5.68 2.41
CA ASN A 466 31.13 5.08 1.19
C ASN A 466 31.02 6.06 0.02
N ARG A 467 31.58 5.70 -1.14
CA ARG A 467 31.58 6.56 -2.34
C ARG A 467 30.17 6.86 -2.85
N ARG A 468 29.19 5.97 -2.65
CA ARG A 468 27.82 6.22 -3.05
C ARG A 468 27.20 7.35 -2.22
N GLU A 469 27.44 7.37 -0.91
CA GLU A 469 26.96 8.46 -0.05
C GLU A 469 27.61 9.82 -0.41
N GLU A 470 28.80 9.85 -1.03
CA GLU A 470 29.40 11.08 -1.53
C GLU A 470 28.58 11.71 -2.66
N THR A 471 27.76 10.93 -3.37
CA THR A 471 26.89 11.44 -4.44
C THR A 471 25.51 11.89 -3.93
N HIS A 472 25.17 11.65 -2.65
CA HIS A 472 23.92 12.15 -2.08
C HIS A 472 23.96 13.67 -1.98
N GLY A 473 22.96 14.34 -2.54
CA GLY A 473 22.99 15.80 -2.70
C GLY A 473 22.53 16.59 -1.48
N PHE A 474 21.67 16.02 -0.60
CA PHE A 474 20.94 16.79 0.41
C PHE A 474 21.81 17.36 1.52
N ALA A 475 22.70 16.55 2.12
CA ALA A 475 23.54 16.99 3.23
C ALA A 475 24.74 17.80 2.72
N ASN A 476 24.53 19.09 2.56
CA ASN A 476 25.52 20.08 2.15
C ASN A 476 25.33 21.41 2.93
N HIS A 477 26.23 22.37 2.76
CA HIS A 477 26.18 23.64 3.45
C HIS A 477 24.92 24.47 3.11
N GLU A 478 24.46 24.45 1.87
CA GLU A 478 23.29 25.20 1.43
C GLU A 478 22.01 24.71 2.11
N ASN A 479 21.98 23.43 2.50
CA ASN A 479 20.88 22.80 3.21
C ASN A 479 21.09 22.74 4.74
N GLY A 480 22.05 23.48 5.28
CA GLY A 480 22.28 23.61 6.72
C GLY A 480 23.12 22.49 7.36
N PHE A 481 23.85 21.70 6.57
CA PHE A 481 24.72 20.64 7.05
C PHE A 481 26.20 21.01 6.88
N ASN A 482 27.04 20.62 7.87
CA ASN A 482 28.47 20.65 7.73
C ASN A 482 28.99 19.29 7.25
N TYR A 483 29.29 19.19 5.96
CA TYR A 483 29.72 17.93 5.34
C TYR A 483 31.26 17.83 5.32
N LEU A 484 31.81 16.77 5.94
CA LEU A 484 33.26 16.57 6.10
C LEU A 484 33.87 15.59 5.08
N GLY A 485 33.10 15.08 4.12
CA GLY A 485 33.61 14.11 3.15
C GLY A 485 33.61 12.66 3.63
N LEU A 486 34.28 11.81 2.84
CA LEU A 486 34.54 10.42 3.15
C LEU A 486 35.89 10.27 3.88
N LYS A 487 35.88 9.54 5.01
CA LYS A 487 37.07 9.28 5.82
C LYS A 487 37.82 10.54 6.28
N PRO A 488 37.14 11.53 6.86
CA PRO A 488 37.84 12.68 7.44
C PRO A 488 38.83 12.23 8.53
N SER A 489 39.91 12.96 8.68
CA SER A 489 40.88 12.70 9.75
C SER A 489 40.31 13.01 11.13
N THR A 490 40.80 12.33 12.16
CA THR A 490 40.42 12.57 13.57
C THR A 490 40.53 14.03 13.96
N ALA A 491 41.56 14.74 13.47
CA ALA A 491 41.75 16.18 13.71
C ALA A 491 40.62 17.03 13.11
N ILE A 492 40.16 16.70 11.88
CA ILE A 492 39.03 17.39 11.24
C ILE A 492 37.73 17.12 12.01
N ILE A 493 37.48 15.87 12.41
CA ILE A 493 36.30 15.52 13.20
C ILE A 493 36.30 16.30 14.53
N LYS A 494 37.41 16.27 15.27
CA LYS A 494 37.55 16.99 16.55
C LYS A 494 37.35 18.50 16.39
N ALA A 495 37.96 19.14 15.42
CA ALA A 495 37.81 20.57 15.18
C ALA A 495 36.36 20.98 14.89
N ASN A 496 35.65 20.20 14.08
CA ASN A 496 34.23 20.46 13.74
C ASN A 496 33.27 20.14 14.91
N LEU A 497 33.56 19.10 15.69
CA LEU A 497 32.84 18.83 16.94
C LEU A 497 32.97 20.03 17.89
N ASP A 498 34.17 20.51 18.12
CA ASP A 498 34.44 21.66 18.97
C ASP A 498 33.74 22.94 18.48
N LEU A 499 33.70 23.15 17.16
CA LEU A 499 32.99 24.28 16.55
C LEU A 499 31.49 24.22 16.85
N TYR A 500 30.87 23.06 16.66
CA TYR A 500 29.42 22.88 16.89
C TYR A 500 29.06 22.94 18.38
N LEU A 501 29.87 22.37 19.27
CA LEU A 501 29.68 22.43 20.72
C LEU A 501 29.72 23.86 21.26
N ASN A 502 30.50 24.74 20.65
CA ASN A 502 30.65 26.15 21.04
C ASN A 502 29.79 27.10 20.20
N SER A 503 28.96 26.58 19.28
CA SER A 503 28.12 27.43 18.44
C SER A 503 27.07 28.18 19.27
N SER A 504 26.87 29.44 18.92
CA SER A 504 25.86 30.30 19.56
C SER A 504 24.42 29.83 19.23
N LYS A 505 23.47 30.30 20.04
CA LYS A 505 22.05 30.08 19.74
C LYS A 505 21.65 30.63 18.37
N ALA A 506 22.19 31.83 18.00
CA ALA A 506 21.87 32.48 16.74
C ALA A 506 22.34 31.68 15.51
N GLU A 507 23.57 31.15 15.56
CA GLU A 507 24.10 30.28 14.49
C GLU A 507 23.28 29.01 14.31
N ARG A 508 22.93 28.30 15.40
CA ARG A 508 22.10 27.10 15.34
C ARG A 508 20.68 27.39 14.87
N GLN A 509 20.13 28.56 15.28
CA GLN A 509 18.82 28.98 14.80
C GLN A 509 18.81 29.27 13.29
N ALA A 510 19.89 29.88 12.77
CA ALA A 510 20.01 30.10 11.33
C ALA A 510 20.05 28.77 10.56
N LEU A 511 20.82 27.78 11.02
CA LEU A 511 20.86 26.44 10.44
C LEU A 511 19.48 25.75 10.52
N GLN A 512 18.81 25.82 11.67
CA GLN A 512 17.48 25.26 11.85
C GLN A 512 16.47 25.86 10.86
N ASN A 513 16.49 27.17 10.64
CA ASN A 513 15.59 27.82 9.69
C ASN A 513 15.79 27.30 8.27
N VAL A 514 17.04 27.03 7.86
CA VAL A 514 17.35 26.41 6.57
C VAL A 514 16.81 24.99 6.49
N LEU A 515 17.07 24.16 7.51
CA LEU A 515 16.62 22.77 7.58
C LEU A 515 15.09 22.68 7.48
N LEU A 516 14.36 23.50 8.25
CA LEU A 516 12.89 23.50 8.30
C LEU A 516 12.24 24.14 7.06
N SER A 517 12.98 24.88 6.24
CA SER A 517 12.48 25.41 4.97
C SER A 517 12.26 24.31 3.92
N LYS A 518 12.79 23.10 4.15
CA LYS A 518 12.70 21.99 3.22
C LYS A 518 11.37 21.26 3.35
N ASP A 519 10.68 21.04 2.22
CA ASP A 519 9.39 20.34 2.20
C ASP A 519 9.59 18.82 2.20
N LEU A 520 9.91 18.27 3.38
CA LEU A 520 10.14 16.84 3.59
C LEU A 520 8.89 16.10 4.05
N ARG A 521 7.93 16.77 4.67
CA ARG A 521 6.75 16.13 5.28
C ARG A 521 5.74 15.65 4.24
N ASN A 522 5.65 16.31 3.08
CA ASN A 522 4.69 15.97 2.01
C ASN A 522 5.25 15.02 0.93
N GLY A 523 6.48 14.51 1.11
CA GLY A 523 7.13 13.65 0.11
C GLY A 523 6.39 12.34 -0.14
N ARG A 524 5.84 11.72 0.91
CA ARG A 524 5.03 10.50 0.84
C ARG A 524 3.80 10.71 -0.05
N GLU A 525 3.02 11.76 0.19
CA GLU A 525 1.83 12.06 -0.60
C GLU A 525 2.16 12.30 -2.07
N ARG A 526 3.25 13.04 -2.36
CA ARG A 526 3.70 13.26 -3.75
C ARG A 526 4.09 11.96 -4.45
N VAL A 527 4.81 11.08 -3.76
CA VAL A 527 5.21 9.79 -4.31
C VAL A 527 3.98 8.93 -4.60
N MET A 528 3.03 8.85 -3.65
CA MET A 528 1.77 8.12 -3.85
C MET A 528 0.96 8.68 -5.01
N HIS A 529 0.87 10.01 -5.13
CA HIS A 529 0.19 10.63 -6.27
C HIS A 529 0.83 10.25 -7.61
N LEU A 530 2.17 10.27 -7.71
CA LEU A 530 2.88 9.87 -8.92
C LEU A 530 2.63 8.40 -9.28
N ILE A 531 2.70 7.48 -8.31
CA ILE A 531 2.46 6.05 -8.54
C ILE A 531 1.00 5.80 -8.95
N ASN A 532 0.05 6.47 -8.32
CA ASN A 532 -1.37 6.32 -8.62
C ASN A 532 -1.75 6.93 -9.99
N SER A 533 -0.98 7.88 -10.50
CA SER A 533 -1.21 8.51 -11.81
C SER A 533 -0.66 7.73 -13.00
N LEU A 534 0.15 6.65 -12.80
CA LEU A 534 0.63 5.76 -13.86
C LEU A 534 -0.49 4.89 -14.43
#